data_d012bee45bf976ed1d96bc2b0aaa8078
#
_entry.id   d012bee45bf976ed1d96bc2b0aaa8078
#
_cell.length_a   1.000
_cell.length_b   1.000
_cell.length_c   1.000
_cell.angle_alpha   90.00
_cell.angle_beta   90.00
_cell.angle_gamma   90.00
#
_symmetry.space_group_name_H-M   'P 1'
#
loop_
_entity.id
_entity.type
_entity.pdbx_description
1 polymer ?
#
loop_
_entity_poly.entity_id
_entity_poly.type
_entity_poly.pdbx_seq_one_letter_code
_entity_poly.pdbx_strand_id
1 'polypeptide(L)'
;MYYDIAIIGYGPVGAMAANMFGSSGLNIVVIEPKKEIWDIPRAVALDGQAQRIFQSCGIINNIPVKPIDGLTFINKKGQQIVYVDFTDHSTPNGYSETVGFSQPNLERTLR
;
A
#
# COMPACT_ATOMS: atom_id res chain seq x y z
N MET A 1 23.41 19.36 10.98
CA MET A 1 22.88 18.40 9.97
C MET A 1 21.59 18.99 9.44
N TYR A 2 21.46 19.09 8.15
CA TYR A 2 20.27 19.65 7.48
C TYR A 2 19.54 18.54 6.76
N TYR A 3 18.21 18.55 6.81
CA TYR A 3 17.33 17.66 6.08
C TYR A 3 16.51 18.46 5.07
N ASP A 4 16.31 17.90 3.89
CA ASP A 4 15.49 18.50 2.86
C ASP A 4 14.00 18.29 3.17
N ILE A 5 13.66 17.12 3.76
CA ILE A 5 12.29 16.73 4.10
C ILE A 5 12.23 16.09 5.48
N ALA A 6 11.21 16.46 6.26
CA ALA A 6 10.83 15.77 7.49
C ALA A 6 9.46 15.09 7.29
N ILE A 7 9.40 13.78 7.54
CA ILE A 7 8.18 12.98 7.46
C ILE A 7 7.72 12.68 8.89
N ILE A 8 6.50 13.07 9.22
CA ILE A 8 5.89 12.79 10.51
C ILE A 8 4.97 11.58 10.39
N GLY A 9 5.35 10.49 11.03
CA GLY A 9 4.69 9.19 10.95
C GLY A 9 5.39 8.23 10.00
N TYR A 10 5.55 6.98 10.42
CA TYR A 10 6.22 5.93 9.65
C TYR A 10 5.30 4.73 9.40
N GLY A 11 4.01 5.00 9.22
CA GLY A 11 3.03 4.04 8.69
C GLY A 11 3.22 3.84 7.17
N PRO A 12 2.32 3.12 6.49
CA PRO A 12 2.48 2.76 5.07
C PRO A 12 2.77 3.95 4.16
N VAL A 13 2.06 5.06 4.36
CA VAL A 13 2.21 6.28 3.54
C VAL A 13 3.55 6.95 3.81
N GLY A 14 3.90 7.16 5.08
CA GLY A 14 5.17 7.81 5.46
C GLY A 14 6.38 6.97 5.06
N ALA A 15 6.30 5.65 5.24
CA ALA A 15 7.35 4.74 4.83
C ALA A 15 7.53 4.71 3.30
N MET A 16 6.42 4.75 2.54
CA MET A 16 6.49 4.84 1.08
C MET A 16 7.09 6.16 0.62
N ALA A 17 6.67 7.28 1.22
CA ALA A 17 7.24 8.60 0.94
C ALA A 17 8.75 8.64 1.23
N ALA A 18 9.19 8.01 2.34
CA ALA A 18 10.59 7.89 2.69
C ALA A 18 11.40 7.13 1.63
N ASN A 19 10.86 6.04 1.11
CA ASN A 19 11.48 5.28 0.01
C ASN A 19 11.59 6.11 -1.27
N MET A 20 10.51 6.81 -1.67
CA MET A 20 10.49 7.62 -2.89
C MET A 20 11.48 8.79 -2.81
N PHE A 21 11.45 9.57 -1.74
CA PHE A 21 12.32 10.73 -1.58
C PHE A 21 13.78 10.33 -1.33
N GLY A 22 14.01 9.28 -0.54
CA GLY A 22 15.36 8.75 -0.32
C GLY A 22 16.00 8.24 -1.60
N SER A 23 15.22 7.59 -2.48
CA SER A 23 15.69 7.14 -3.80
C SER A 23 16.04 8.29 -4.75
N SER A 24 15.51 9.48 -4.49
CA SER A 24 15.79 10.70 -5.26
C SER A 24 17.05 11.46 -4.79
N GLY A 25 17.76 10.92 -3.80
CA GLY A 25 18.99 11.53 -3.26
C GLY A 25 18.75 12.68 -2.28
N LEU A 26 17.52 12.86 -1.80
CA LEU A 26 17.21 13.85 -0.77
C LEU A 26 17.58 13.34 0.62
N ASN A 27 18.06 14.26 1.47
CA ASN A 27 18.27 13.99 2.89
C ASN A 27 16.94 14.07 3.63
N ILE A 28 16.45 12.95 4.09
CA ILE A 28 15.16 12.86 4.76
C ILE A 28 15.33 12.47 6.23
N VAL A 29 14.43 12.96 7.07
CA VAL A 29 14.25 12.47 8.44
C VAL A 29 12.82 12.00 8.63
N VAL A 30 12.67 10.84 9.27
CA VAL A 30 11.36 10.28 9.63
C VAL A 30 11.22 10.33 11.14
N ILE A 31 10.12 10.87 11.62
CA ILE A 31 9.81 11.00 13.05
C ILE A 31 8.60 10.11 13.34
N GLU A 32 8.83 9.05 14.12
CA GLU A 32 7.81 8.08 14.53
C GLU A 32 7.99 7.75 16.02
N PRO A 33 6.97 8.02 16.84
CA PRO A 33 7.07 7.74 18.28
C PRO A 33 7.04 6.23 18.60
N LYS A 34 6.49 5.40 17.71
CA LYS A 34 6.40 3.94 17.91
C LYS A 34 7.54 3.23 17.21
N LYS A 35 8.32 2.47 17.96
CA LYS A 35 9.43 1.66 17.42
C LYS A 35 8.93 0.47 16.61
N GLU A 36 7.80 -0.09 16.99
CA GLU A 36 7.26 -1.32 16.43
C GLU A 36 6.16 -1.05 15.42
N ILE A 37 6.08 -1.92 14.43
CA ILE A 37 4.98 -1.93 13.46
C ILE A 37 3.70 -2.36 14.17
N TRP A 38 2.60 -1.68 13.85
CA TRP A 38 1.28 -2.02 14.36
C TRP A 38 0.79 -3.32 13.73
N ASP A 39 0.59 -4.37 14.52
CA ASP A 39 0.23 -5.70 14.04
C ASP A 39 -1.24 -5.86 13.61
N ILE A 40 -2.09 -4.90 13.94
CA ILE A 40 -3.50 -4.95 13.54
C ILE A 40 -3.65 -4.20 12.21
N PRO A 41 -3.98 -4.89 11.10
CA PRO A 41 -4.15 -4.24 9.81
C PRO A 41 -5.39 -3.33 9.82
N ARG A 42 -5.24 -2.12 9.28
CA ARG A 42 -6.32 -1.16 9.07
C ARG A 42 -6.71 -1.02 7.61
N ALA A 43 -5.85 -1.49 6.73
CA ALA A 43 -6.09 -1.57 5.30
C ALA A 43 -5.80 -3.00 4.83
N VAL A 44 -6.58 -3.46 3.84
CA VAL A 44 -6.51 -4.84 3.34
C VAL A 44 -6.44 -4.92 1.81
N ALA A 45 -6.64 -3.80 1.11
CA ALA A 45 -6.66 -3.74 -0.33
C ALA A 45 -5.84 -2.57 -0.86
N LEU A 46 -5.21 -2.78 -2.02
CA LEU A 46 -4.45 -1.79 -2.79
C LEU A 46 -4.94 -1.81 -4.22
N ASP A 47 -4.93 -0.64 -4.85
CA ASP A 47 -5.24 -0.50 -6.27
C ASP A 47 -4.02 -0.68 -7.18
N GLY A 48 -4.25 -0.65 -8.49
CA GLY A 48 -3.18 -0.77 -9.47
C GLY A 48 -2.21 0.42 -9.45
N GLN A 49 -2.65 1.61 -9.01
CA GLN A 49 -1.76 2.77 -8.91
C GLN A 49 -0.77 2.63 -7.77
N ALA A 50 -1.21 2.13 -6.61
CA ALA A 50 -0.31 1.82 -5.50
C ALA A 50 0.77 0.80 -5.92
N GLN A 51 0.38 -0.21 -6.70
CA GLN A 51 1.32 -1.20 -7.25
C GLN A 51 2.35 -0.55 -8.19
N ARG A 52 1.94 0.42 -9.01
CA ARG A 52 2.88 1.19 -9.85
C ARG A 52 3.85 2.03 -9.03
N ILE A 53 3.40 2.63 -7.94
CA ILE A 53 4.28 3.36 -7.03
C ILE A 53 5.33 2.42 -6.43
N PHE A 54 4.94 1.22 -5.98
CA PHE A 54 5.89 0.21 -5.50
C PHE A 54 6.88 -0.22 -6.58
N GLN A 55 6.42 -0.35 -7.81
CA GLN A 55 7.31 -0.65 -8.94
C GLN A 55 8.34 0.45 -9.17
N SER A 56 7.93 1.72 -9.10
CA SER A 56 8.84 2.85 -9.31
C SER A 56 9.97 2.91 -8.29
N CYS A 57 9.76 2.34 -7.10
CA CYS A 57 10.77 2.21 -6.05
C CYS A 57 11.51 0.85 -6.07
N GLY A 58 11.20 -0.02 -7.04
CA GLY A 58 11.85 -1.34 -7.17
C GLY A 58 11.45 -2.37 -6.12
N ILE A 59 10.38 -2.13 -5.36
CA ILE A 59 9.98 -2.97 -4.22
C ILE A 59 8.75 -3.86 -4.48
N ILE A 60 8.12 -3.74 -5.63
CA ILE A 60 6.86 -4.46 -5.95
C ILE A 60 6.96 -5.97 -5.74
N ASN A 61 8.09 -6.58 -6.09
CA ASN A 61 8.29 -8.01 -5.98
C ASN A 61 8.50 -8.49 -4.54
N ASN A 62 8.74 -7.58 -3.61
CA ASN A 62 8.96 -7.88 -2.20
C ASN A 62 7.67 -7.78 -1.37
N ILE A 63 6.56 -7.34 -2.00
CA ILE A 63 5.27 -7.16 -1.33
C ILE A 63 4.35 -8.30 -1.75
N PRO A 64 4.04 -9.25 -0.84
CA PRO A 64 3.12 -10.33 -1.15
C PRO A 64 1.69 -9.77 -1.27
N VAL A 65 1.13 -9.90 -2.46
CA VAL A 65 -0.23 -9.48 -2.79
C VAL A 65 -0.99 -10.63 -3.46
N LYS A 66 -2.32 -10.62 -3.36
CA LYS A 66 -3.21 -11.54 -4.07
C LYS A 66 -4.28 -10.73 -4.81
N PRO A 67 -4.52 -10.98 -6.10
CA PRO A 67 -5.65 -10.38 -6.80
C PRO A 67 -6.96 -10.65 -6.07
N ILE A 68 -7.86 -9.68 -6.08
CA ILE A 68 -9.23 -9.79 -5.58
C ILE A 68 -10.14 -9.81 -6.80
N ASP A 69 -10.96 -10.87 -6.93
CA ASP A 69 -11.81 -11.05 -8.10
C ASP A 69 -13.04 -10.14 -8.09
N GLY A 70 -13.45 -9.66 -6.94
CA GLY A 70 -14.57 -8.74 -6.83
C GLY A 70 -14.93 -8.39 -5.40
N LEU A 71 -15.91 -7.51 -5.27
CA LEU A 71 -16.40 -7.00 -4.00
C LEU A 71 -17.93 -7.08 -3.95
N THR A 72 -18.43 -7.76 -2.93
CA THR A 72 -19.87 -7.88 -2.68
C THR A 72 -20.29 -6.95 -1.56
N PHE A 73 -21.22 -6.06 -1.83
CA PHE A 73 -21.90 -5.27 -0.80
C PHE A 73 -23.17 -5.96 -0.37
N ILE A 74 -23.36 -6.08 0.93
CA ILE A 74 -24.54 -6.74 1.53
C ILE A 74 -25.27 -5.78 2.47
N ASN A 75 -26.57 -5.98 2.62
CA ASN A 75 -27.36 -5.27 3.62
C ASN A 75 -27.24 -5.94 5.00
N LYS A 76 -27.87 -5.34 6.00
CA LYS A 76 -27.88 -5.88 7.38
C LYS A 76 -28.52 -7.26 7.53
N LYS A 77 -29.27 -7.72 6.52
CA LYS A 77 -29.87 -9.06 6.48
C LYS A 77 -29.00 -10.08 5.72
N GLY A 78 -27.80 -9.70 5.27
CA GLY A 78 -26.90 -10.53 4.51
C GLY A 78 -27.29 -10.67 3.01
N GLN A 79 -28.24 -9.91 2.51
CA GLN A 79 -28.64 -9.95 1.10
C GLN A 79 -27.70 -9.06 0.27
N GLN A 80 -27.28 -9.56 -0.88
CA GLN A 80 -26.44 -8.81 -1.81
C GLN A 80 -27.19 -7.61 -2.35
N ILE A 81 -26.55 -6.43 -2.26
CA ILE A 81 -27.02 -5.18 -2.85
C ILE A 81 -26.38 -4.98 -4.22
N VAL A 82 -25.04 -5.13 -4.27
CA VAL A 82 -24.26 -4.94 -5.50
C VAL A 82 -23.04 -5.85 -5.46
N TYR A 83 -22.61 -6.30 -6.61
CA TYR A 83 -21.32 -6.95 -6.83
C TYR A 83 -20.51 -6.12 -7.83
N VAL A 84 -19.26 -5.84 -7.47
CA VAL A 84 -18.30 -5.19 -8.35
C VAL A 84 -17.29 -6.25 -8.78
N ASP A 85 -17.22 -6.50 -10.06
CA ASP A 85 -16.33 -7.49 -10.67
C ASP A 85 -14.98 -6.84 -11.00
N PHE A 86 -13.88 -7.42 -10.53
CA PHE A 86 -12.50 -6.99 -10.80
C PHE A 86 -11.74 -8.01 -11.67
N THR A 87 -12.43 -8.98 -12.25
CA THR A 87 -11.79 -10.03 -13.06
C THR A 87 -11.32 -9.55 -14.44
N ASP A 88 -11.80 -8.41 -14.91
CA ASP A 88 -11.23 -7.77 -16.11
C ASP A 88 -9.87 -7.14 -15.75
N HIS A 89 -8.82 -7.89 -16.05
CA HIS A 89 -7.45 -7.52 -15.72
C HIS A 89 -6.80 -6.55 -16.73
N SER A 90 -7.56 -5.99 -17.66
CA SER A 90 -7.09 -5.02 -18.66
C SER A 90 -6.97 -3.61 -18.08
N THR A 91 -6.22 -3.45 -17.00
CA THR A 91 -6.01 -2.12 -16.40
C THR A 91 -4.96 -1.31 -17.14
N PRO A 92 -5.13 0.03 -17.27
CA PRO A 92 -4.20 0.89 -18.01
C PRO A 92 -2.76 0.87 -17.47
N ASN A 93 -2.59 0.52 -16.21
CA ASN A 93 -1.28 0.50 -15.54
C ASN A 93 -0.62 -0.87 -15.49
N GLY A 94 -1.23 -1.91 -16.06
CA GLY A 94 -0.65 -3.25 -16.16
C GLY A 94 -0.65 -4.08 -14.88
N TYR A 95 -1.35 -3.64 -13.84
CA TYR A 95 -1.55 -4.37 -12.59
C TYR A 95 -3.03 -4.68 -12.37
N SER A 96 -3.33 -5.69 -11.56
CA SER A 96 -4.71 -5.97 -11.14
C SER A 96 -5.36 -4.73 -10.53
N GLU A 97 -6.63 -4.50 -10.82
CA GLU A 97 -7.37 -3.34 -10.35
C GLU A 97 -7.38 -3.25 -8.82
N THR A 98 -7.52 -4.41 -8.17
CA THR A 98 -7.49 -4.49 -6.70
C THR A 98 -6.76 -5.74 -6.26
N VAL A 99 -5.87 -5.59 -5.29
CA VAL A 99 -5.16 -6.72 -4.66
C VAL A 99 -5.31 -6.67 -3.15
N GLY A 100 -5.44 -7.84 -2.53
CA GLY A 100 -5.37 -8.00 -1.09
C GLY A 100 -3.93 -8.04 -0.60
N PHE A 101 -3.66 -7.46 0.56
CA PHE A 101 -2.34 -7.43 1.17
C PHE A 101 -2.41 -7.48 2.69
N SER A 102 -1.27 -7.77 3.33
CA SER A 102 -1.09 -7.65 4.77
C SER A 102 -0.36 -6.34 5.08
N GLN A 103 -1.03 -5.40 5.73
CA GLN A 103 -0.45 -4.10 6.09
C GLN A 103 0.82 -4.25 6.94
N PRO A 104 0.89 -5.11 7.99
CA PRO A 104 2.13 -5.30 8.74
C PRO A 104 3.29 -5.80 7.89
N ASN A 105 3.03 -6.70 6.93
CA ASN A 105 4.06 -7.20 6.03
C ASN A 105 4.53 -6.11 5.05
N LEU A 106 3.61 -5.31 4.53
CA LEU A 106 3.95 -4.15 3.71
C LEU A 106 4.87 -3.19 4.48
N GLU A 107 4.50 -2.83 5.70
CA GLU A 107 5.31 -1.92 6.51
C GLU A 107 6.71 -2.48 6.83
N ARG A 108 6.83 -3.80 7.06
CA ARG A 108 8.15 -4.45 7.25
C ARG A 108 9.01 -4.38 5.98
N THR A 109 8.39 -4.42 4.81
CA THR A 109 9.12 -4.28 3.53
C THR A 109 9.56 -2.84 3.27
N LEU A 110 8.76 -1.86 3.72
CA LEU A 110 9.01 -0.44 3.47
C LEU A 110 10.00 0.19 4.45
N ARG A 111 10.12 -0.35 5.68
CA ARG A 111 11.02 0.15 6.73
C ARG A 111 12.41 -0.49 6.66
#